data_eb7eca200bf02cb97e854e1b08539ae0
#
_entry.id   eb7eca200bf02cb97e854e1b08539ae0
#
_cell.length_a   1.000
_cell.length_b   1.000
_cell.length_c   1.000
_cell.angle_alpha   90.00
_cell.angle_beta   90.00
_cell.angle_gamma   90.00
#
_symmetry.space_group_name_H-M   'P 1'
#
loop_
_entity.id
_entity.type
_entity.pdbx_description
1 polymer ?
#
loop_
_entity_poly.entity_id
_entity_poly.type
_entity_poly.pdbx_seq_one_letter_code
_entity_poly.pdbx_strand_id
1 'polypeptide(L)'
;MINEPKIVEITEIIEETPTIKTFKFNWDMDKLGHPNPGEFVMVWNFKNEKPMSISQINKDELAISVKNIGEFTSQLHNLKVGDEIGVRGSYGNGFDNSFEGKNIVAIGGGVGMAPINAIARDLIEKGNNVDVIVAAQTKDELLFADSLEKTGANVHHCTDDGSFGFKGFATDCLNDLLKDRIYDYAFVCGPEIMMKGIFDILEDASIPGQYSLERYMKCALGVCGQCCVDSEGWRICVEGPVFENEKIYKIDEFAKYRRDASGVKY
;
A
#
# COMPACT_ATOMS: atom_id res chain seq x y z
N MET A 1 19.16 -10.26 7.78
CA MET A 1 17.83 -10.45 7.18
C MET A 1 17.27 -11.75 7.74
N ILE A 2 16.18 -11.72 8.46
CA ILE A 2 15.60 -12.92 9.09
C ILE A 2 14.64 -13.52 8.08
N ASN A 3 15.02 -14.67 7.49
CA ASN A 3 14.22 -15.37 6.48
C ASN A 3 13.26 -16.42 7.09
N GLU A 4 13.35 -16.63 8.39
CA GLU A 4 12.53 -17.58 9.12
C GLU A 4 11.30 -16.88 9.71
N PRO A 5 10.07 -17.39 9.46
CA PRO A 5 8.88 -16.79 10.04
C PRO A 5 8.94 -16.76 11.55
N LYS A 6 8.65 -15.61 12.13
CA LYS A 6 8.41 -15.47 13.58
C LYS A 6 6.94 -15.67 13.85
N ILE A 7 6.63 -16.48 14.84
CA ILE A 7 5.26 -16.63 15.32
C ILE A 7 4.94 -15.41 16.18
N VAL A 8 3.89 -14.70 15.82
CA VAL A 8 3.38 -13.52 16.51
C VAL A 8 1.91 -13.71 16.84
N GLU A 9 1.50 -13.22 17.99
CA GLU A 9 0.11 -13.19 18.43
C GLU A 9 -0.58 -11.95 17.88
N ILE A 10 -1.81 -12.09 17.41
CA ILE A 10 -2.67 -10.98 17.00
C ILE A 10 -3.16 -10.25 18.26
N THR A 11 -2.75 -9.00 18.42
CA THR A 11 -3.06 -8.16 19.57
C THR A 11 -4.37 -7.40 19.41
N GLU A 12 -4.73 -7.04 18.18
CA GLU A 12 -5.96 -6.32 17.86
C GLU A 12 -6.43 -6.66 16.44
N ILE A 13 -7.75 -6.71 16.25
CA ILE A 13 -8.40 -6.82 14.94
C ILE A 13 -9.40 -5.69 14.80
N ILE A 14 -9.26 -4.88 13.74
CA ILE A 14 -10.16 -3.78 13.43
C ILE A 14 -10.90 -4.12 12.14
N GLU A 15 -12.22 -4.10 12.20
CA GLU A 15 -13.07 -4.19 10.99
C GLU A 15 -13.15 -2.81 10.33
N GLU A 16 -12.31 -2.58 9.33
CA GLU A 16 -12.19 -1.29 8.65
C GLU A 16 -13.34 -1.06 7.68
N THR A 17 -13.67 -2.10 6.90
CA THR A 17 -14.76 -2.12 5.92
C THR A 17 -15.41 -3.50 5.94
N PRO A 18 -16.56 -3.71 5.27
CA PRO A 18 -17.18 -5.05 5.19
C PRO A 18 -16.24 -6.14 4.62
N THR A 19 -15.22 -5.74 3.86
CA THR A 19 -14.30 -6.68 3.20
C THR A 19 -12.85 -6.58 3.66
N ILE A 20 -12.49 -5.59 4.50
CA ILE A 20 -11.11 -5.36 4.93
C ILE A 20 -11.03 -5.36 6.46
N LYS A 21 -10.09 -6.16 7.00
CA LYS A 21 -9.70 -6.15 8.40
C LYS A 21 -8.25 -5.75 8.55
N THR A 22 -7.95 -4.97 9.58
CA THR A 22 -6.58 -4.67 10.02
C THR A 22 -6.23 -5.56 11.19
N PHE A 23 -5.08 -6.22 11.09
CA PHE A 23 -4.51 -7.10 12.12
C PHE A 23 -3.26 -6.44 12.68
N LYS A 24 -3.22 -6.22 13.99
CA LYS A 24 -2.04 -5.72 14.69
C LYS A 24 -1.33 -6.85 15.42
N PHE A 25 -0.02 -6.74 15.51
CA PHE A 25 0.83 -7.69 16.21
C PHE A 25 2.13 -7.02 16.68
N ASN A 26 2.71 -7.55 17.75
CA ASN A 26 3.97 -7.05 18.26
C ASN A 26 5.12 -7.34 17.28
N TRP A 27 6.01 -6.35 17.13
CA TRP A 27 7.19 -6.44 16.27
C TRP A 27 8.39 -5.86 17.00
N ASP A 28 9.36 -6.70 17.33
CA ASP A 28 10.58 -6.31 18.03
C ASP A 28 11.52 -5.58 17.06
N MET A 29 11.44 -4.25 17.03
CA MET A 29 12.21 -3.39 16.12
C MET A 29 13.72 -3.59 16.28
N ASP A 30 14.21 -3.82 17.51
CA ASP A 30 15.63 -4.00 17.78
C ASP A 30 16.19 -5.30 17.18
N LYS A 31 15.38 -6.36 17.15
CA LYS A 31 15.79 -7.67 16.64
C LYS A 31 15.41 -7.90 15.17
N LEU A 32 14.28 -7.39 14.74
CA LEU A 32 13.70 -7.67 13.44
C LEU A 32 13.91 -6.54 12.42
N GLY A 33 14.37 -5.37 12.90
CA GLY A 33 14.59 -4.17 12.10
C GLY A 33 13.37 -3.25 12.06
N HIS A 34 13.64 -2.02 11.61
CA HIS A 34 12.64 -0.96 11.46
C HIS A 34 12.13 -0.95 10.01
N PRO A 35 10.90 -1.41 9.75
CA PRO A 35 10.32 -1.32 8.41
C PRO A 35 10.13 0.13 7.98
N ASN A 36 10.25 0.38 6.67
CA ASN A 36 9.86 1.65 6.08
C ASN A 36 8.44 1.57 5.51
N PRO A 37 7.68 2.68 5.50
CA PRO A 37 6.40 2.73 4.79
C PRO A 37 6.54 2.26 3.34
N GLY A 38 5.61 1.43 2.87
CA GLY A 38 5.68 0.84 1.52
C GLY A 38 6.39 -0.52 1.46
N GLU A 39 7.14 -0.92 2.48
CA GLU A 39 7.61 -2.32 2.61
C GLU A 39 6.46 -3.26 2.95
N PHE A 40 6.70 -4.55 2.76
CA PHE A 40 5.73 -5.60 3.03
C PHE A 40 6.32 -6.73 3.87
N VAL A 41 5.45 -7.51 4.48
CA VAL A 41 5.78 -8.74 5.18
C VAL A 41 5.17 -9.94 4.48
N MET A 42 5.79 -11.10 4.61
CA MET A 42 5.18 -12.38 4.23
C MET A 42 4.45 -12.94 5.45
N VAL A 43 3.16 -13.16 5.28
CA VAL A 43 2.28 -13.71 6.34
C VAL A 43 1.99 -15.18 6.04
N TRP A 44 2.21 -16.01 7.05
CA TRP A 44 2.02 -17.47 7.01
C TRP A 44 0.87 -17.89 7.93
N ASN A 45 -0.11 -18.57 7.37
CA ASN A 45 -1.24 -19.14 8.10
C ASN A 45 -1.03 -20.62 8.46
N PHE A 46 0.21 -21.05 8.61
CA PHE A 46 0.66 -22.43 8.85
C PHE A 46 0.40 -23.43 7.70
N LYS A 47 -0.14 -22.96 6.57
CA LYS A 47 -0.33 -23.75 5.34
C LYS A 47 0.29 -23.06 4.13
N ASN A 48 -0.04 -21.80 3.94
CA ASN A 48 0.37 -20.97 2.81
C ASN A 48 0.94 -19.65 3.30
N GLU A 49 1.69 -18.99 2.44
CA GLU A 49 2.30 -17.70 2.72
C GLU A 49 1.95 -16.69 1.63
N LYS A 50 1.62 -15.46 2.02
CA LYS A 50 1.29 -14.37 1.10
C LYS A 50 1.90 -13.04 1.55
N PRO A 51 2.28 -12.15 0.58
CA PRO A 51 2.74 -10.81 0.90
C PRO A 51 1.57 -9.95 1.36
N MET A 52 1.83 -9.13 2.40
CA MET A 52 0.90 -8.13 2.90
C MET A 52 1.65 -6.82 3.13
N SER A 53 1.16 -5.72 2.55
CA SER A 53 1.71 -4.40 2.80
C SER A 53 1.53 -4.02 4.27
N ILE A 54 2.54 -3.40 4.84
CA ILE A 54 2.46 -2.84 6.19
C ILE A 54 1.58 -1.59 6.11
N SER A 55 0.52 -1.56 6.91
CA SER A 55 -0.45 -0.45 6.92
C SER A 55 -0.22 0.54 8.06
N GLN A 56 0.43 0.11 9.16
CA GLN A 56 0.85 0.99 10.26
C GLN A 56 2.16 0.48 10.85
N ILE A 57 3.01 1.43 11.23
CA ILE A 57 4.29 1.19 11.89
C ILE A 57 4.28 2.02 13.17
N ASN A 58 4.25 1.36 14.31
CA ASN A 58 4.35 1.97 15.64
C ASN A 58 5.64 1.47 16.31
N LYS A 59 5.98 2.01 17.46
CA LYS A 59 7.26 1.75 18.13
C LYS A 59 7.62 0.25 18.26
N ASP A 60 6.68 -0.60 18.64
CA ASP A 60 6.90 -2.04 18.88
C ASP A 60 5.75 -2.88 18.29
N GLU A 61 5.02 -2.32 17.33
CA GLU A 61 3.83 -2.93 16.73
C GLU A 61 3.78 -2.65 15.23
N LEU A 62 3.40 -3.65 14.47
CA LEU A 62 3.02 -3.50 13.06
C LEU A 62 1.55 -3.83 12.87
N ALA A 63 0.98 -3.26 11.81
CA ALA A 63 -0.33 -3.65 11.31
C ALA A 63 -0.28 -3.99 9.82
N ILE A 64 -1.11 -4.96 9.44
CA ILE A 64 -1.40 -5.31 8.05
C ILE A 64 -2.90 -5.21 7.81
N SER A 65 -3.30 -4.73 6.66
CA SER A 65 -4.71 -4.64 6.27
C SER A 65 -5.01 -5.59 5.13
N VAL A 66 -5.95 -6.49 5.35
CA VAL A 66 -6.19 -7.65 4.50
C VAL A 66 -7.59 -7.59 3.92
N LYS A 67 -7.70 -7.51 2.60
CA LYS A 67 -8.96 -7.64 1.88
C LYS A 67 -9.32 -9.12 1.71
N ASN A 68 -10.54 -9.49 2.02
CA ASN A 68 -11.05 -10.86 1.85
C ASN A 68 -11.39 -11.12 0.38
N ILE A 69 -10.47 -11.78 -0.34
CA ILE A 69 -10.60 -12.05 -1.78
C ILE A 69 -10.41 -13.53 -2.17
N GLY A 70 -10.05 -14.41 -1.23
CA GLY A 70 -9.79 -15.80 -1.53
C GLY A 70 -9.52 -16.65 -0.29
N GLU A 71 -9.22 -17.93 -0.46
CA GLU A 71 -9.09 -18.89 0.64
C GLU A 71 -8.12 -18.44 1.72
N PHE A 72 -6.93 -17.99 1.35
CA PHE A 72 -5.91 -17.53 2.32
C PHE A 72 -6.41 -16.35 3.16
N THR A 73 -6.95 -15.33 2.52
CA THR A 73 -7.44 -14.12 3.19
C THR A 73 -8.71 -14.39 3.99
N SER A 74 -9.58 -15.32 3.53
CA SER A 74 -10.74 -15.77 4.31
C SER A 74 -10.32 -16.51 5.59
N GLN A 75 -9.24 -17.29 5.53
CA GLN A 75 -8.70 -17.95 6.74
C GLN A 75 -8.17 -16.91 7.74
N LEU A 76 -7.46 -15.87 7.28
CA LEU A 76 -7.03 -14.77 8.16
C LEU A 76 -8.23 -14.03 8.76
N HIS A 77 -9.28 -13.76 7.98
CA HIS A 77 -10.48 -13.08 8.47
C HIS A 77 -11.25 -13.84 9.55
N ASN A 78 -11.05 -15.16 9.66
CA ASN A 78 -11.65 -15.99 10.71
C ASN A 78 -10.84 -16.02 12.02
N LEU A 79 -9.63 -15.46 12.03
CA LEU A 79 -8.79 -15.39 13.23
C LEU A 79 -9.36 -14.39 14.23
N LYS A 80 -8.97 -14.59 15.49
CA LYS A 80 -9.36 -13.78 16.64
C LYS A 80 -8.13 -13.19 17.32
N VAL A 81 -8.33 -12.19 18.13
CA VAL A 81 -7.30 -11.69 19.06
C VAL A 81 -6.83 -12.85 19.95
N GLY A 82 -5.52 -13.01 20.05
CA GLY A 82 -4.87 -14.13 20.72
C GLY A 82 -4.48 -15.30 19.79
N ASP A 83 -5.00 -15.34 18.54
CA ASP A 83 -4.54 -16.33 17.58
C ASP A 83 -3.16 -15.96 17.03
N GLU A 84 -2.42 -16.96 16.53
CA GLU A 84 -1.06 -16.80 16.05
C GLU A 84 -0.99 -16.81 14.51
N ILE A 85 -0.06 -16.04 13.98
CA ILE A 85 0.36 -16.07 12.57
C ILE A 85 1.88 -16.12 12.49
N GLY A 86 2.42 -16.65 11.41
CA GLY A 86 3.84 -16.51 11.09
C GLY A 86 4.08 -15.25 10.28
N VAL A 87 5.09 -14.46 10.63
CA VAL A 87 5.47 -13.24 9.91
C VAL A 87 6.97 -13.23 9.67
N ARG A 88 7.40 -12.97 8.45
CA ARG A 88 8.80 -12.73 8.11
C ARG A 88 8.96 -11.50 7.22
N GLY A 89 10.07 -10.84 7.30
CA GLY A 89 10.38 -9.58 6.58
C GLY A 89 10.97 -8.57 7.54
N SER A 90 10.82 -7.28 7.28
CA SER A 90 10.17 -6.65 6.13
C SER A 90 11.01 -6.81 4.86
N TYR A 91 10.39 -6.67 3.70
CA TYR A 91 11.00 -6.86 2.38
C TYR A 91 10.66 -5.73 1.43
N GLY A 92 11.48 -5.61 0.38
CA GLY A 92 11.34 -4.64 -0.68
C GLY A 92 11.92 -3.28 -0.33
N ASN A 93 11.77 -2.34 -1.27
CA ASN A 93 12.11 -0.93 -1.07
C ASN A 93 10.83 -0.18 -0.71
N GLY A 94 10.84 0.49 0.44
CA GLY A 94 9.75 1.37 0.86
C GLY A 94 9.72 2.69 0.09
N PHE A 95 8.78 3.52 0.42
CA PHE A 95 8.72 4.90 -0.05
C PHE A 95 9.88 5.73 0.51
N ASP A 96 10.38 6.66 -0.28
CA ASP A 96 11.25 7.71 0.25
C ASP A 96 10.43 8.61 1.18
N ASN A 97 10.80 8.64 2.43
CA ASN A 97 10.14 9.42 3.47
C ASN A 97 11.02 10.55 4.02
N SER A 98 12.02 10.97 3.24
CA SER A 98 13.00 12.00 3.65
C SER A 98 12.47 13.44 3.55
N PHE A 99 11.20 13.63 3.17
CA PHE A 99 10.59 14.94 2.96
C PHE A 99 10.25 15.63 4.29
N GLU A 100 10.53 16.92 4.36
CA GLU A 100 10.17 17.83 5.47
C GLU A 100 9.65 19.16 4.93
N GLY A 101 8.56 19.68 5.51
CA GLY A 101 7.96 20.98 5.15
C GLY A 101 7.43 21.06 3.71
N LYS A 102 7.08 19.93 3.10
CA LYS A 102 6.61 19.83 1.73
C LYS A 102 5.10 19.75 1.63
N ASN A 103 4.56 20.14 0.47
CA ASN A 103 3.17 19.88 0.08
C ASN A 103 3.13 18.57 -0.69
N ILE A 104 2.48 17.58 -0.11
CA ILE A 104 2.47 16.20 -0.63
C ILE A 104 1.04 15.76 -0.90
N VAL A 105 0.84 15.07 -2.02
CA VAL A 105 -0.41 14.34 -2.27
C VAL A 105 -0.15 12.84 -2.18
N ALA A 106 -0.92 12.16 -1.32
CA ALA A 106 -0.90 10.70 -1.16
C ALA A 106 -2.23 10.13 -1.65
N ILE A 107 -2.20 9.18 -2.59
CA ILE A 107 -3.40 8.71 -3.29
C ILE A 107 -3.52 7.21 -3.15
N GLY A 108 -4.60 6.74 -2.55
CA GLY A 108 -4.83 5.32 -2.36
C GLY A 108 -6.21 4.86 -2.84
N GLY A 109 -6.25 3.70 -3.49
CA GLY A 109 -7.50 3.07 -3.95
C GLY A 109 -7.73 1.70 -3.33
N GLY A 110 -8.87 1.51 -2.66
CA GLY A 110 -9.21 0.26 -1.98
C GLY A 110 -8.12 -0.17 -0.98
N VAL A 111 -7.67 -1.43 -1.04
CA VAL A 111 -6.62 -1.92 -0.13
C VAL A 111 -5.24 -1.27 -0.37
N GLY A 112 -5.05 -0.60 -1.52
CA GLY A 112 -3.86 0.22 -1.77
C GLY A 112 -3.70 1.38 -0.78
N MET A 113 -4.75 1.71 -0.03
CA MET A 113 -4.64 2.62 1.11
C MET A 113 -3.73 2.09 2.24
N ALA A 114 -3.44 0.79 2.31
CA ALA A 114 -2.59 0.25 3.37
C ALA A 114 -1.17 0.87 3.39
N PRO A 115 -0.36 0.79 2.33
CA PRO A 115 0.94 1.45 2.32
C PRO A 115 0.83 2.99 2.29
N ILE A 116 -0.26 3.55 1.72
CA ILE A 116 -0.50 5.01 1.74
C ILE A 116 -0.77 5.51 3.15
N ASN A 117 -1.52 4.78 3.96
CA ASN A 117 -1.75 5.15 5.37
C ASN A 117 -0.43 5.17 6.16
N ALA A 118 0.46 4.21 5.92
CA ALA A 118 1.76 4.16 6.59
C ALA A 118 2.64 5.36 6.23
N ILE A 119 2.77 5.70 4.93
CA ILE A 119 3.59 6.82 4.49
C ILE A 119 2.98 8.17 4.87
N ALA A 120 1.67 8.34 4.77
CA ALA A 120 1.00 9.59 5.11
C ALA A 120 1.22 9.96 6.58
N ARG A 121 1.11 8.99 7.50
CA ARG A 121 1.36 9.20 8.94
C ARG A 121 2.80 9.64 9.21
N ASP A 122 3.78 8.93 8.65
CA ASP A 122 5.19 9.25 8.81
C ASP A 122 5.53 10.67 8.28
N LEU A 123 4.98 11.04 7.12
CA LEU A 123 5.20 12.36 6.53
C LEU A 123 4.55 13.48 7.35
N ILE A 124 3.37 13.26 7.93
CA ILE A 124 2.70 14.23 8.82
C ILE A 124 3.53 14.43 10.09
N GLU A 125 4.02 13.36 10.70
CA GLU A 125 4.89 13.43 11.89
C GLU A 125 6.19 14.22 11.62
N LYS A 126 6.69 14.21 10.37
CA LYS A 126 7.84 14.99 9.89
C LYS A 126 7.50 16.44 9.49
N GLY A 127 6.26 16.87 9.72
CA GLY A 127 5.83 18.25 9.50
C GLY A 127 5.53 18.62 8.05
N ASN A 128 5.23 17.64 7.20
CA ASN A 128 4.74 17.90 5.84
C ASN A 128 3.25 18.25 5.85
N ASN A 129 2.82 19.03 4.86
CA ASN A 129 1.42 19.26 4.56
C ASN A 129 0.94 18.16 3.59
N VAL A 130 0.10 17.24 4.09
CA VAL A 130 -0.29 16.04 3.34
C VAL A 130 -1.77 16.07 3.01
N ASP A 131 -2.08 16.13 1.72
CA ASP A 131 -3.41 15.85 1.18
C ASP A 131 -3.50 14.34 0.87
N VAL A 132 -4.54 13.68 1.37
CA VAL A 132 -4.75 12.25 1.14
C VAL A 132 -6.05 12.03 0.38
N ILE A 133 -5.95 11.54 -0.86
CA ILE A 133 -7.12 11.08 -1.62
C ILE A 133 -7.39 9.62 -1.24
N VAL A 134 -8.50 9.39 -0.55
CA VAL A 134 -9.01 8.07 -0.20
C VAL A 134 -10.09 7.69 -1.20
N ALA A 135 -9.75 6.82 -2.16
CA ALA A 135 -10.63 6.43 -3.25
C ALA A 135 -11.24 5.03 -3.04
N ALA A 136 -12.54 4.93 -3.25
CA ALA A 136 -13.28 3.67 -3.17
C ALA A 136 -14.47 3.68 -4.13
N GLN A 137 -15.09 2.52 -4.37
CA GLN A 137 -16.32 2.44 -5.18
C GLN A 137 -17.49 3.08 -4.46
N THR A 138 -17.61 2.84 -3.15
CA THR A 138 -18.69 3.32 -2.30
C THR A 138 -18.16 3.83 -0.96
N LYS A 139 -19.02 4.57 -0.23
CA LYS A 139 -18.73 5.03 1.13
C LYS A 139 -18.25 3.94 2.07
N ASP A 140 -18.89 2.76 2.02
CA ASP A 140 -18.61 1.66 2.95
C ASP A 140 -17.23 1.01 2.71
N GLU A 141 -16.58 1.32 1.58
CA GLU A 141 -15.26 0.83 1.22
C GLU A 141 -14.13 1.85 1.45
N LEU A 142 -14.45 3.06 1.94
CA LEU A 142 -13.43 4.07 2.28
C LEU A 142 -12.58 3.58 3.45
N LEU A 143 -11.28 3.38 3.17
CA LEU A 143 -10.35 2.77 4.12
C LEU A 143 -9.50 3.84 4.81
N PHE A 144 -9.40 3.81 6.14
CA PHE A 144 -8.60 4.70 6.99
C PHE A 144 -8.96 6.19 7.01
N ALA A 145 -10.00 6.64 6.32
CA ALA A 145 -10.31 8.05 6.18
C ALA A 145 -10.41 8.76 7.54
N ASP A 146 -11.29 8.28 8.45
CA ASP A 146 -11.48 8.86 9.78
C ASP A 146 -10.20 8.81 10.65
N SER A 147 -9.37 7.80 10.46
CA SER A 147 -8.13 7.65 11.23
C SER A 147 -7.03 8.58 10.74
N LEU A 148 -7.00 8.89 9.44
CA LEU A 148 -6.07 9.83 8.83
C LEU A 148 -6.44 11.29 9.17
N GLU A 149 -7.72 11.64 9.18
CA GLU A 149 -8.16 12.97 9.62
C GLU A 149 -7.65 13.31 11.03
N LYS A 150 -7.66 12.32 11.93
CA LYS A 150 -7.15 12.49 13.30
C LYS A 150 -5.64 12.73 13.39
N THR A 151 -4.88 12.45 12.34
CA THR A 151 -3.43 12.72 12.30
C THR A 151 -3.10 14.13 11.83
N GLY A 152 -4.09 14.88 11.34
CA GLY A 152 -3.90 16.19 10.74
C GLY A 152 -3.75 16.19 9.22
N ALA A 153 -3.99 15.06 8.57
CA ALA A 153 -4.07 14.98 7.11
C ALA A 153 -5.28 15.77 6.58
N ASN A 154 -5.12 16.37 5.41
CA ASN A 154 -6.26 16.90 4.65
C ASN A 154 -6.84 15.73 3.82
N VAL A 155 -7.90 15.10 4.34
CA VAL A 155 -8.49 13.91 3.69
C VAL A 155 -9.55 14.31 2.67
N HIS A 156 -9.39 13.81 1.45
CA HIS A 156 -10.31 13.97 0.33
C HIS A 156 -10.96 12.63 0.03
N HIS A 157 -12.19 12.47 0.48
CA HIS A 157 -12.98 11.27 0.20
C HIS A 157 -13.44 11.30 -1.26
N CYS A 158 -13.23 10.21 -1.99
CA CYS A 158 -13.62 10.06 -3.39
C CYS A 158 -14.36 8.73 -3.58
N THR A 159 -15.61 8.79 -4.03
CA THR A 159 -16.40 7.57 -4.30
C THR A 159 -16.92 7.58 -5.73
N ASP A 160 -16.75 6.43 -6.42
CA ASP A 160 -17.16 6.30 -7.83
C ASP A 160 -18.65 6.56 -8.00
N ASP A 161 -19.48 6.07 -7.07
CA ASP A 161 -20.94 6.20 -7.09
C ASP A 161 -21.45 7.55 -6.55
N GLY A 162 -20.59 8.32 -5.88
CA GLY A 162 -20.94 9.58 -5.23
C GLY A 162 -21.71 9.42 -3.92
N SER A 163 -21.61 8.26 -3.27
CA SER A 163 -22.25 8.01 -1.98
C SER A 163 -21.66 8.81 -0.82
N PHE A 164 -20.41 9.30 -0.99
CA PHE A 164 -19.74 10.18 -0.03
C PHE A 164 -18.59 10.98 -0.66
N GLY A 165 -18.42 12.24 -0.24
CA GLY A 165 -17.32 13.09 -0.70
C GLY A 165 -17.41 13.48 -2.17
N PHE A 166 -16.28 13.51 -2.84
CA PHE A 166 -16.18 13.80 -4.27
C PHE A 166 -16.76 12.64 -5.08
N LYS A 167 -17.67 12.93 -6.00
CA LYS A 167 -18.23 11.93 -6.91
C LYS A 167 -17.35 11.80 -8.15
N GLY A 168 -16.76 10.64 -8.37
CA GLY A 168 -15.92 10.33 -9.53
C GLY A 168 -14.74 9.47 -9.16
N PHE A 169 -13.79 9.37 -10.07
CA PHE A 169 -12.57 8.61 -9.86
C PHE A 169 -11.48 9.43 -9.15
N ALA A 170 -10.48 8.77 -8.59
CA ALA A 170 -9.34 9.43 -7.96
C ALA A 170 -8.61 10.41 -8.91
N THR A 171 -8.61 10.13 -10.22
CA THR A 171 -8.10 11.00 -11.28
C THR A 171 -8.86 12.32 -11.36
N ASP A 172 -10.19 12.29 -11.24
CA ASP A 172 -11.01 13.47 -11.30
C ASP A 172 -10.80 14.33 -10.04
N CYS A 173 -10.72 13.68 -8.87
CA CYS A 173 -10.43 14.33 -7.61
C CYS A 173 -9.05 15.00 -7.62
N LEU A 174 -8.00 14.31 -8.13
CA LEU A 174 -6.67 14.90 -8.28
C LEU A 174 -6.69 16.12 -9.21
N ASN A 175 -7.34 16.03 -10.37
CA ASN A 175 -7.49 17.15 -11.29
C ASN A 175 -8.22 18.35 -10.66
N ASP A 176 -9.18 18.10 -9.78
CA ASP A 176 -9.88 19.17 -9.04
C ASP A 176 -8.94 19.85 -8.04
N LEU A 177 -8.18 19.09 -7.28
CA LEU A 177 -7.19 19.62 -6.33
C LEU A 177 -6.09 20.43 -7.02
N LEU A 178 -5.62 20.01 -8.18
CA LEU A 178 -4.55 20.69 -8.94
C LEU A 178 -4.96 22.07 -9.48
N LYS A 179 -6.24 22.43 -9.46
CA LYS A 179 -6.69 23.77 -9.86
C LYS A 179 -6.24 24.85 -8.87
N ASP A 180 -6.17 24.49 -7.57
CA ASP A 180 -5.95 25.44 -6.48
C ASP A 180 -4.76 25.09 -5.61
N ARG A 181 -4.12 23.91 -5.83
CA ARG A 181 -3.02 23.39 -5.03
C ARG A 181 -1.80 23.05 -5.87
N ILE A 182 -0.63 23.24 -5.27
CA ILE A 182 0.66 22.88 -5.86
C ILE A 182 1.29 21.85 -4.93
N TYR A 183 1.72 20.74 -5.50
CA TYR A 183 2.37 19.66 -4.76
C TYR A 183 3.85 19.54 -5.18
N ASP A 184 4.69 19.26 -4.20
CA ASP A 184 6.12 19.00 -4.41
C ASP A 184 6.35 17.53 -4.82
N TYR A 185 5.49 16.61 -4.33
CA TYR A 185 5.66 15.17 -4.54
C TYR A 185 4.35 14.38 -4.37
N ALA A 186 4.30 13.19 -4.98
CA ALA A 186 3.14 12.31 -4.91
C ALA A 186 3.51 10.88 -4.49
N PHE A 187 2.61 10.22 -3.72
CA PHE A 187 2.68 8.81 -3.36
C PHE A 187 1.40 8.11 -3.79
N VAL A 188 1.52 7.02 -4.56
CA VAL A 188 0.36 6.40 -5.21
C VAL A 188 0.36 4.89 -5.01
N CYS A 189 -0.79 4.33 -4.61
CA CYS A 189 -1.01 2.88 -4.56
C CYS A 189 -2.48 2.51 -4.77
N GLY A 190 -2.74 1.47 -5.56
CA GLY A 190 -4.10 0.98 -5.83
C GLY A 190 -4.19 0.18 -7.13
N PRO A 191 -5.38 0.09 -7.71
CA PRO A 191 -5.56 -0.55 -9.01
C PRO A 191 -4.66 0.09 -10.08
N GLU A 192 -3.95 -0.71 -10.89
CA GLU A 192 -2.97 -0.18 -11.82
C GLU A 192 -3.57 0.77 -12.87
N ILE A 193 -4.83 0.55 -13.27
CA ILE A 193 -5.54 1.48 -14.18
C ILE A 193 -5.70 2.85 -13.51
N MET A 194 -6.05 2.89 -12.21
CA MET A 194 -6.11 4.13 -11.44
C MET A 194 -4.73 4.78 -11.36
N MET A 195 -3.70 4.00 -10.98
CA MET A 195 -2.33 4.50 -10.86
C MET A 195 -1.80 5.05 -12.19
N LYS A 196 -2.15 4.43 -13.33
CA LYS A 196 -1.76 4.92 -14.65
C LYS A 196 -2.41 6.27 -14.99
N GLY A 197 -3.71 6.42 -14.70
CA GLY A 197 -4.37 7.71 -14.88
C GLY A 197 -3.78 8.82 -14.00
N ILE A 198 -3.47 8.49 -12.74
CA ILE A 198 -2.79 9.41 -11.83
C ILE A 198 -1.37 9.74 -12.34
N PHE A 199 -0.63 8.72 -12.80
CA PHE A 199 0.71 8.91 -13.38
C PHE A 199 0.68 9.92 -14.55
N ASP A 200 -0.26 9.77 -15.48
CA ASP A 200 -0.35 10.67 -16.64
C ASP A 200 -0.64 12.12 -16.21
N ILE A 201 -1.54 12.32 -15.23
CA ILE A 201 -1.86 13.65 -14.70
C ILE A 201 -0.64 14.28 -14.00
N LEU A 202 0.09 13.51 -13.19
CA LEU A 202 1.27 14.00 -12.46
C LEU A 202 2.43 14.31 -13.40
N GLU A 203 2.64 13.51 -14.46
CA GLU A 203 3.63 13.79 -15.52
C GLU A 203 3.29 15.11 -16.26
N ASP A 204 2.02 15.29 -16.66
CA ASP A 204 1.56 16.53 -17.31
C ASP A 204 1.74 17.76 -16.40
N ALA A 205 1.56 17.58 -15.08
CA ALA A 205 1.77 18.62 -14.08
C ALA A 205 3.25 18.78 -13.65
N SER A 206 4.15 17.93 -14.15
CA SER A 206 5.58 17.87 -13.74
C SER A 206 5.77 17.65 -12.22
N ILE A 207 4.90 16.85 -11.61
CA ILE A 207 4.97 16.47 -10.19
C ILE A 207 5.62 15.09 -10.10
N PRO A 208 6.81 14.96 -9.46
CA PRO A 208 7.45 13.67 -9.25
C PRO A 208 6.67 12.83 -8.25
N GLY A 209 6.76 11.50 -8.38
CA GLY A 209 6.05 10.61 -7.48
C GLY A 209 6.60 9.20 -7.42
N GLN A 210 6.12 8.47 -6.43
CA GLN A 210 6.42 7.06 -6.22
C GLN A 210 5.14 6.23 -6.23
N TYR A 211 5.23 5.04 -6.82
CA TYR A 211 4.12 4.13 -7.09
C TYR A 211 4.42 2.76 -6.51
N SER A 212 3.53 2.26 -5.64
CA SER A 212 3.66 0.92 -5.07
C SER A 212 2.92 -0.11 -5.93
N LEU A 213 3.68 -1.04 -6.54
CA LEU A 213 3.16 -2.08 -7.41
C LEU A 213 2.94 -3.40 -6.66
N GLU A 214 1.96 -4.17 -7.12
CA GLU A 214 1.66 -5.50 -6.64
C GLU A 214 1.89 -6.54 -7.74
N ARG A 215 2.56 -7.65 -7.40
CA ARG A 215 2.71 -8.83 -8.25
C ARG A 215 2.56 -10.09 -7.42
N TYR A 216 2.30 -11.20 -8.12
CA TYR A 216 2.31 -12.49 -7.45
C TYR A 216 3.69 -12.82 -6.90
N MET A 217 3.79 -13.08 -5.60
CA MET A 217 5.05 -13.37 -4.91
C MET A 217 5.03 -14.76 -4.27
N LYS A 218 6.21 -15.41 -4.29
CA LYS A 218 6.47 -16.68 -3.58
C LYS A 218 7.56 -16.53 -2.54
N CYS A 219 8.82 -16.29 -2.97
CA CYS A 219 9.96 -16.29 -2.05
C CYS A 219 10.16 -14.99 -1.29
N ALA A 220 9.80 -13.83 -1.86
CA ALA A 220 10.10 -12.48 -1.38
C ALA A 220 11.60 -12.15 -1.21
N LEU A 221 12.51 -13.01 -1.73
CA LEU A 221 13.96 -12.96 -1.54
C LEU A 221 14.73 -12.72 -2.86
N GLY A 222 14.01 -12.46 -3.95
CA GLY A 222 14.63 -12.24 -5.25
C GLY A 222 15.17 -13.50 -5.95
N VAL A 223 14.86 -14.70 -5.45
CA VAL A 223 15.43 -15.96 -5.96
C VAL A 223 14.56 -16.61 -7.04
N CYS A 224 13.22 -16.65 -6.83
CA CYS A 224 12.34 -17.45 -7.68
C CYS A 224 11.90 -16.77 -8.98
N GLY A 225 12.08 -15.45 -9.14
CA GLY A 225 11.69 -14.69 -10.31
C GLY A 225 10.18 -14.53 -10.54
N GLN A 226 9.33 -15.07 -9.64
CA GLN A 226 7.88 -15.09 -9.84
C GLN A 226 7.25 -13.68 -9.92
N CYS A 227 7.86 -12.70 -9.24
CA CYS A 227 7.39 -11.32 -9.19
C CYS A 227 8.15 -10.39 -10.16
N CYS A 228 8.90 -10.94 -11.13
CA CYS A 228 9.59 -10.13 -12.13
C CYS A 228 8.58 -9.42 -13.03
N VAL A 229 8.87 -8.16 -13.32
CA VAL A 229 8.18 -7.41 -14.39
C VAL A 229 8.88 -7.63 -15.73
N ASP A 230 8.13 -7.55 -16.82
CA ASP A 230 8.66 -7.70 -18.15
C ASP A 230 9.60 -6.54 -18.53
N SER A 231 10.40 -6.72 -19.57
CA SER A 231 11.43 -5.85 -20.11
C SER A 231 12.67 -5.71 -19.23
N GLU A 232 12.56 -5.06 -18.09
CA GLU A 232 13.69 -4.76 -17.20
C GLU A 232 14.05 -5.96 -16.29
N GLY A 233 13.14 -6.93 -16.10
CA GLY A 233 13.35 -8.08 -15.23
C GLY A 233 13.42 -7.72 -13.75
N TRP A 234 12.97 -6.54 -13.34
CA TRP A 234 12.95 -6.15 -11.94
C TRP A 234 11.99 -7.02 -11.13
N ARG A 235 12.49 -7.47 -9.99
CA ARG A 235 11.72 -8.29 -9.04
C ARG A 235 11.02 -7.38 -8.05
N ILE A 236 9.71 -7.35 -8.05
CA ILE A 236 8.93 -6.49 -7.15
C ILE A 236 9.33 -6.68 -5.68
N CYS A 237 9.75 -7.87 -5.29
CA CYS A 237 10.18 -8.15 -3.91
C CYS A 237 11.58 -7.61 -3.54
N VAL A 238 12.37 -7.11 -4.50
CA VAL A 238 13.74 -6.64 -4.27
C VAL A 238 13.95 -5.24 -4.80
N GLU A 239 13.67 -5.00 -6.10
CA GLU A 239 13.82 -3.70 -6.75
C GLU A 239 12.61 -2.79 -6.51
N GLY A 240 11.44 -3.37 -6.14
CA GLY A 240 10.22 -2.71 -5.71
C GLY A 240 9.89 -3.02 -4.24
N PRO A 241 8.63 -2.97 -3.81
CA PRO A 241 7.43 -2.70 -4.61
C PRO A 241 7.26 -1.24 -5.06
N VAL A 242 7.99 -0.32 -4.46
CA VAL A 242 7.91 1.11 -4.76
C VAL A 242 8.88 1.49 -5.88
N PHE A 243 8.36 2.20 -6.86
CA PHE A 243 9.11 2.69 -8.01
C PHE A 243 8.81 4.17 -8.27
N GLU A 244 9.84 4.93 -8.66
CA GLU A 244 9.72 6.31 -9.12
C GLU A 244 9.20 6.38 -10.56
N ASN A 245 8.75 7.57 -10.99
CA ASN A 245 8.23 7.85 -12.34
C ASN A 245 9.11 7.24 -13.43
N GLU A 246 10.42 7.47 -13.41
CA GLU A 246 11.36 7.01 -14.42
C GLU A 246 11.38 5.48 -14.60
N LYS A 247 11.18 4.75 -13.49
CA LYS A 247 11.13 3.29 -13.51
C LYS A 247 9.75 2.80 -13.95
N ILE A 248 8.66 3.39 -13.46
CA ILE A 248 7.29 3.06 -13.90
C ILE A 248 7.16 3.15 -15.40
N TYR A 249 7.73 4.21 -16.00
CA TYR A 249 7.71 4.42 -17.44
C TYR A 249 8.34 3.25 -18.25
N LYS A 250 9.30 2.53 -17.66
CA LYS A 250 10.00 1.40 -18.30
C LYS A 250 9.30 0.04 -18.07
N ILE A 251 8.30 -0.03 -17.23
CA ILE A 251 7.56 -1.27 -16.98
C ILE A 251 6.47 -1.45 -18.04
N ASP A 252 6.77 -2.22 -19.07
CA ASP A 252 5.88 -2.42 -20.22
C ASP A 252 4.51 -2.97 -19.87
N GLU A 253 4.42 -3.78 -18.84
CA GLU A 253 3.16 -4.43 -18.40
C GLU A 253 2.29 -3.53 -17.52
N PHE A 254 2.81 -2.39 -17.03
CA PHE A 254 2.07 -1.50 -16.13
C PHE A 254 0.73 -1.08 -16.71
N ALA A 255 -0.34 -1.37 -15.98
CA ALA A 255 -1.74 -1.15 -16.35
C ALA A 255 -2.20 -1.87 -17.65
N LYS A 256 -1.45 -2.85 -18.14
CA LYS A 256 -1.82 -3.62 -19.35
C LYS A 256 -2.16 -5.08 -19.04
N TYR A 257 -1.37 -5.74 -18.19
CA TYR A 257 -1.60 -7.12 -17.78
C TYR A 257 -0.81 -7.45 -16.53
N ARG A 258 -1.20 -8.53 -15.88
CA ARG A 258 -0.47 -9.18 -14.78
C ARG A 258 -0.25 -10.65 -15.10
N ARG A 259 0.51 -11.34 -14.22
CA ARG A 259 0.72 -12.78 -14.33
C ARG A 259 0.20 -13.48 -13.08
N ASP A 260 -0.42 -14.62 -13.27
CA ASP A 260 -0.83 -15.51 -12.18
C ASP A 260 0.35 -16.35 -11.64
N ALA A 261 0.05 -17.29 -10.73
CA ALA A 261 1.04 -18.18 -10.12
C ALA A 261 1.72 -19.14 -11.13
N SER A 262 1.11 -19.38 -12.28
CA SER A 262 1.65 -20.22 -13.37
C SER A 262 2.44 -19.41 -14.41
N GLY A 263 2.43 -18.06 -14.29
CA GLY A 263 3.06 -17.15 -15.23
C GLY A 263 2.18 -16.77 -16.42
N VAL A 264 0.90 -17.18 -16.43
CA VAL A 264 -0.04 -16.83 -17.49
C VAL A 264 -0.49 -15.38 -17.32
N LYS A 265 -0.48 -14.62 -18.43
CA LYS A 265 -0.98 -13.23 -18.47
C LYS A 265 -2.51 -13.19 -18.37
N TYR A 266 -3.03 -12.21 -17.63
CA TYR A 266 -4.46 -11.91 -17.53
C TYR A 266 -4.72 -10.41 -17.40
#